data_08c05d112bd636f116d6bee4042ecea0
#
_entry.id   08c05d112bd636f116d6bee4042ecea0
#
_cell.length_a   1.000
_cell.length_b   1.000
_cell.length_c   1.000
_cell.angle_alpha   90.00
_cell.angle_beta   90.00
_cell.angle_gamma   90.00
#
_symmetry.space_group_name_H-M   'P 1'
#
loop_
_entity.id
_entity.type
_entity.pdbx_description
1 polymer ?
#
loop_
_entity_poly.entity_id
_entity_poly.type
_entity_poly.pdbx_seq_one_letter_code
_entity_poly.pdbx_strand_id
1 'polypeptide(L)' 'GVLCSEMEAATLYVLARTLAKRAGGIMVAHGTDAELEMLCRTAVEGVRRLIHLDQDQDPTP' A
#
# COMPACT_ATOMS: atom_id res chain seq x y z
N GLY A 1 13.90 9.35 13.65
CA GLY A 1 14.90 8.50 13.04
C GLY A 1 14.34 7.67 11.90
N VAL A 2 15.23 7.06 11.18
CA VAL A 2 14.84 6.18 10.06
C VAL A 2 14.60 4.78 10.60
N LEU A 3 13.40 4.25 10.39
CA LEU A 3 13.06 2.91 10.85
C LEU A 3 13.39 1.86 9.80
N CYS A 4 13.32 2.22 8.52
CA CYS A 4 13.66 1.33 7.43
C CYS A 4 14.02 2.15 6.19
N SER A 5 14.57 1.49 5.19
CA SER A 5 14.88 2.16 3.93
C SER A 5 14.52 1.22 2.77
N GLU A 6 14.18 1.82 1.65
CA GLU A 6 13.88 1.12 0.42
C GLU A 6 14.13 2.09 -0.74
N MET A 7 14.03 1.61 -1.97
CA MET A 7 14.59 2.35 -3.10
C MET A 7 13.55 2.92 -4.07
N GLU A 8 12.29 2.47 -4.04
CA GLU A 8 11.32 2.79 -5.07
C GLU A 8 10.08 3.54 -4.60
N ALA A 9 9.80 3.58 -3.30
CA ALA A 9 8.55 4.18 -2.81
C ALA A 9 8.47 5.67 -3.10
N ALA A 10 9.58 6.39 -2.99
CA ALA A 10 9.59 7.83 -3.26
C ALA A 10 9.15 8.13 -4.69
N THR A 11 9.68 7.39 -5.66
CA THR A 11 9.29 7.54 -7.06
C THR A 11 7.82 7.22 -7.26
N LEU A 12 7.34 6.13 -6.64
CA LEU A 12 5.95 5.73 -6.72
C LEU A 12 5.02 6.82 -6.19
N TYR A 13 5.34 7.36 -5.02
CA TYR A 13 4.47 8.35 -4.39
C TYR A 13 4.43 9.65 -5.19
N VAL A 14 5.56 10.11 -5.68
CA VAL A 14 5.62 11.33 -6.49
C VAL A 14 4.83 11.15 -7.78
N LEU A 15 5.03 10.03 -8.45
CA LEU A 15 4.35 9.76 -9.71
C LEU A 15 2.85 9.61 -9.49
N ALA A 16 2.44 8.92 -8.42
CA ALA A 16 1.02 8.75 -8.11
C ALA A 16 0.35 10.09 -7.86
N ARG A 17 1.02 10.99 -7.15
CA ARG A 17 0.48 12.31 -6.89
C ARG A 17 0.34 13.11 -8.18
N THR A 18 1.33 13.03 -9.05
CA THR A 18 1.30 13.74 -10.35
C THR A 18 0.14 13.26 -11.19
N LEU A 19 -0.18 11.97 -11.15
CA LEU A 19 -1.26 11.39 -11.92
C LEU A 19 -2.60 11.40 -11.17
N ALA A 20 -2.65 12.02 -9.99
CA ALA A 20 -3.83 12.05 -9.14
C ALA A 20 -4.33 10.65 -8.78
N LYS A 21 -3.40 9.74 -8.54
CA LYS A 21 -3.68 8.36 -8.10
C LYS A 21 -3.31 8.20 -6.65
N ARG A 22 -3.85 7.17 -6.02
CA ARG A 22 -3.51 6.84 -4.64
C ARG A 22 -2.42 5.79 -4.61
N ALA A 23 -1.52 5.91 -3.65
CA ALA A 23 -0.46 4.95 -3.46
C ALA A 23 -0.21 4.76 -1.98
N GLY A 24 0.21 3.58 -1.60
CA GLY A 24 0.59 3.26 -0.24
C GLY A 24 1.63 2.17 -0.23
N GLY A 25 2.18 1.88 0.95
CA GLY A 25 3.19 0.86 1.06
C GLY A 25 3.26 0.28 2.45
N ILE A 26 3.66 -0.97 2.54
CA ILE A 26 4.00 -1.63 3.79
C ILE A 26 5.32 -2.35 3.59
N MET A 27 6.05 -2.54 4.68
CA MET A 27 7.41 -3.07 4.60
C MET A 27 7.66 -4.09 5.69
N VAL A 28 8.57 -5.02 5.39
CA VAL A 28 9.07 -6.01 6.35
C VAL A 28 10.58 -5.88 6.36
N ALA A 29 11.17 -5.77 7.55
CA ALA A 29 12.62 -5.67 7.69
C ALA A 29 13.21 -7.06 7.70
N HIS A 30 14.12 -7.36 6.77
CA HIS A 30 14.82 -8.63 6.68
C HIS A 30 13.84 -9.83 6.69
N GLY A 31 12.82 -9.76 5.85
CA GLY A 31 11.73 -10.73 5.90
C GLY A 31 12.14 -12.15 5.55
N THR A 32 11.66 -13.10 6.33
CA THR A 32 11.68 -14.51 5.98
C THR A 32 10.55 -14.78 4.98
N ASP A 33 10.53 -16.01 4.42
CA ASP A 33 9.47 -16.39 3.48
C ASP A 33 8.10 -16.29 4.14
N ALA A 34 7.97 -16.70 5.40
CA ALA A 34 6.71 -16.59 6.13
C ALA A 34 6.30 -15.14 6.36
N GLU A 35 7.25 -14.28 6.66
CA GLU A 35 6.98 -12.87 6.85
C GLU A 35 6.60 -12.20 5.55
N LEU A 36 7.23 -12.58 4.44
CA LEU A 36 6.87 -12.04 3.12
C LEU A 36 5.47 -12.47 2.72
N GLU A 37 5.07 -13.70 3.04
CA GLU A 37 3.72 -14.16 2.78
C GLU A 37 2.71 -13.35 3.60
N MET A 38 3.01 -13.09 4.87
CA MET A 38 2.15 -12.26 5.71
C MET A 38 2.06 -10.85 5.17
N LEU A 39 3.16 -10.30 4.67
CA LEU A 39 3.17 -8.97 4.07
C LEU A 39 2.24 -8.91 2.87
N CYS A 40 2.31 -9.91 1.99
CA CYS A 40 1.44 -9.97 0.83
C CYS A 40 -0.03 -10.08 1.21
N ARG A 41 -0.35 -10.91 2.20
CA ARG A 41 -1.73 -11.04 2.68
C ARG A 41 -2.25 -9.74 3.27
N THR A 42 -1.41 -9.05 4.02
CA THR A 42 -1.78 -7.77 4.61
C THR A 42 -2.05 -6.74 3.52
N ALA A 43 -1.22 -6.71 2.48
CA ALA A 43 -1.39 -5.78 1.37
C ALA A 43 -2.70 -6.04 0.62
N VAL A 44 -3.00 -7.31 0.35
CA VAL A 44 -4.25 -7.68 -0.33
C VAL A 44 -5.47 -7.29 0.51
N GLU A 45 -5.41 -7.54 1.82
CA GLU A 45 -6.51 -7.17 2.71
C GLU A 45 -6.68 -5.66 2.78
N GLY A 46 -5.58 -4.91 2.77
CA GLY A 46 -5.63 -3.45 2.74
C GLY A 46 -6.34 -2.93 1.51
N VAL A 47 -6.03 -3.49 0.34
CA VAL A 47 -6.69 -3.09 -0.91
C VAL A 47 -8.17 -3.46 -0.88
N ARG A 48 -8.49 -4.63 -0.35
CA ARG A 48 -9.89 -5.06 -0.25
C ARG A 48 -10.71 -4.11 0.60
N ARG A 49 -10.17 -3.70 1.75
CA ARG A 49 -10.86 -2.76 2.63
C ARG A 49 -11.00 -1.39 2.00
N LEU A 50 -10.00 -0.96 1.25
CA LEU A 50 -10.05 0.31 0.56
C LEU A 50 -11.16 0.31 -0.51
N ILE A 51 -11.29 -0.79 -1.23
CA ILE A 51 -12.35 -0.94 -2.23
C ILE A 51 -13.71 -0.82 -1.57
N HIS A 52 -13.92 -1.52 -0.45
CA HIS A 52 -15.18 -1.44 0.28
C HIS A 52 -15.46 -0.03 0.79
N LEU A 53 -14.43 0.63 1.31
CA LEU A 53 -14.57 1.98 1.82
C LEU A 53 -14.98 2.94 0.70
N ASP A 54 -14.38 2.81 -0.46
CA ASP A 54 -14.72 3.64 -1.61
C ASP A 54 -16.17 3.41 -2.05
N GLN A 55 -16.61 2.16 -2.06
CA GLN A 55 -17.98 1.84 -2.44
C GLN A 55 -18.98 2.45 -1.46
N ASP A 56 -18.66 2.44 -0.18
CA ASP A 56 -19.53 3.02 0.85
C ASP A 56 -19.58 4.54 0.76
N GLN A 57 -18.50 5.17 0.35
CA GLN A 57 -18.40 6.62 0.27
C GLN A 57 -18.85 7.20 -1.06
N ASP A 58 -18.99 6.36 -2.07
CA ASP A 58 -19.38 6.79 -3.39
C ASP A 58 -20.89 6.64 -3.52
N PRO A 59 -21.65 7.74 -3.39
CA PRO A 59 -23.10 7.66 -3.49
C PRO A 59 -23.51 7.57 -4.94
N THR A 60 -23.21 6.44 -5.55
CA THR A 60 -23.61 6.27 -6.94
C THR A 60 -25.13 6.28 -7.05
N PRO A 61 -25.63 7.08 -7.94
CA PRO A 61 -27.05 7.04 -8.21
C PRO A 61 -27.47 5.72 -8.82
#